data_cc852f8bc7367626b4cd471c6c01aa09
#
_entry.id   cc852f8bc7367626b4cd471c6c01aa09
#
_cell.length_a   1.000
_cell.length_b   1.000
_cell.length_c   1.000
_cell.angle_alpha   90.00
_cell.angle_beta   90.00
_cell.angle_gamma   90.00
#
_symmetry.space_group_name_H-M   'P 1'
#
loop_
_entity.id
_entity.type
_entity.pdbx_description
1 polymer ?
#
loop_
_entity_poly.entity_id
_entity_poly.type
_entity_poly.pdbx_seq_one_letter_code
_entity_poly.pdbx_strand_id
1 'polypeptide(L)'
;MSRNFSSTYDPAQAWAALAPILAGQPRVRLSRDAGKTYPHKHERALTEALPTFPAAVRIFGKDGTCAAIFLDFDSSVAGVDWVQADVRSVQTWLHSVGARWIEDYSPNGGRHVYIPLEQRVTFSEARDLVEALGTRYRTLDKTPHQNLLHGCMRTPGSPHKRGGYQELAMSLNMAYDIARRPNPAAIWAAMNADLAGEISAVRALRLEQTFTPAAEDAPKLQHPAGRMSRVMQLMAQTGLYYSNRYASDSDARQAIVTGAAAAGLELTDVERRMMQGTWPGLASFYARYASRHRVPALRRDWLNAVRYLSKSKETGD
;
A
#
# COMPACT_ATOMS: atom_id res chain seq x y z
N MET A 1 -1.34 10.68 -34.27
CA MET A 1 -1.39 9.44 -35.08
C MET A 1 -2.14 8.40 -34.30
N SER A 2 -3.21 7.85 -34.86
CA SER A 2 -3.99 6.76 -34.26
C SER A 2 -3.23 5.46 -34.45
N ARG A 3 -2.85 4.75 -33.37
CA ARG A 3 -2.31 3.39 -33.45
C ARG A 3 -3.50 2.43 -33.54
N ASN A 4 -3.56 1.59 -34.57
CA ASN A 4 -4.52 0.48 -34.67
C ASN A 4 -3.84 -0.79 -34.16
N PHE A 5 -4.46 -1.43 -33.17
CA PHE A 5 -3.98 -2.66 -32.57
C PHE A 5 -4.79 -3.87 -33.10
N SER A 6 -4.18 -5.07 -32.99
CA SER A 6 -4.84 -6.34 -33.32
C SER A 6 -6.11 -6.54 -32.48
N SER A 7 -7.09 -7.25 -33.02
CA SER A 7 -8.29 -7.67 -32.28
C SER A 7 -8.01 -8.74 -31.22
N THR A 8 -6.91 -9.48 -31.35
CA THR A 8 -6.46 -10.48 -30.38
C THR A 8 -5.59 -9.79 -29.33
N TYR A 9 -5.83 -10.10 -28.04
CA TYR A 9 -5.01 -9.56 -26.94
C TYR A 9 -3.55 -9.98 -27.10
N ASP A 10 -2.66 -8.99 -27.15
CA ASP A 10 -1.21 -9.15 -27.19
C ASP A 10 -0.60 -8.39 -25.98
N PRO A 11 -0.05 -9.12 -24.99
CA PRO A 11 0.52 -8.49 -23.80
C PRO A 11 1.68 -7.57 -24.09
N ALA A 12 2.49 -7.84 -25.14
CA ALA A 12 3.60 -6.96 -25.52
C ALA A 12 3.09 -5.63 -26.08
N GLN A 13 2.06 -5.66 -26.91
CA GLN A 13 1.43 -4.43 -27.41
C GLN A 13 0.72 -3.65 -26.30
N ALA A 14 0.03 -4.34 -25.37
CA ALA A 14 -0.63 -3.71 -24.24
C ALA A 14 0.38 -3.00 -23.34
N TRP A 15 1.47 -3.68 -22.99
CA TRP A 15 2.56 -3.10 -22.20
C TRP A 15 3.17 -1.89 -22.90
N ALA A 16 3.59 -2.03 -24.14
CA ALA A 16 4.23 -0.95 -24.90
C ALA A 16 3.33 0.28 -25.09
N ALA A 17 2.02 0.07 -25.22
CA ALA A 17 1.06 1.15 -25.42
C ALA A 17 0.68 1.87 -24.11
N LEU A 18 0.53 1.15 -23.00
CA LEU A 18 -0.12 1.68 -21.81
C LEU A 18 0.85 1.96 -20.65
N ALA A 19 1.86 1.10 -20.43
CA ALA A 19 2.75 1.27 -19.30
C ALA A 19 3.49 2.63 -19.29
N PRO A 20 4.02 3.15 -20.41
CA PRO A 20 4.67 4.47 -20.44
C PRO A 20 3.72 5.65 -20.15
N ILE A 21 2.43 5.52 -20.51
CA ILE A 21 1.44 6.59 -20.30
C ILE A 21 0.94 6.59 -18.85
N LEU A 22 0.70 5.40 -18.29
CA LEU A 22 0.19 5.24 -16.93
C LEU A 22 1.25 5.51 -15.87
N ALA A 23 2.53 5.26 -16.17
CA ALA A 23 3.61 5.44 -15.21
C ALA A 23 3.80 6.91 -14.79
N GLY A 24 3.91 7.15 -13.48
CA GLY A 24 4.20 8.48 -12.94
C GLY A 24 5.61 8.98 -13.28
N GLN A 25 6.53 8.04 -13.55
CA GLN A 25 7.90 8.30 -14.04
C GLN A 25 8.37 7.12 -14.90
N PRO A 26 9.35 7.31 -15.81
CA PRO A 26 9.80 6.27 -16.74
C PRO A 26 10.68 5.21 -16.04
N ARG A 27 10.14 4.61 -14.98
CA ARG A 27 10.80 3.60 -14.16
C ARG A 27 9.85 2.44 -13.87
N VAL A 28 10.41 1.24 -13.82
CA VAL A 28 9.71 -0.01 -13.51
C VAL A 28 10.50 -0.81 -12.47
N ARG A 29 9.80 -1.45 -11.57
CA ARG A 29 10.36 -2.39 -10.61
C ARG A 29 10.05 -3.81 -11.01
N LEU A 30 11.07 -4.65 -11.02
CA LEU A 30 10.94 -6.06 -11.34
C LEU A 30 10.90 -6.88 -10.05
N SER A 31 10.00 -7.87 -10.00
CA SER A 31 10.00 -8.88 -8.96
C SER A 31 10.78 -10.10 -9.41
N ARG A 32 11.74 -10.53 -8.59
CA ARG A 32 12.52 -11.78 -8.80
C ARG A 32 12.13 -12.88 -7.81
N ASP A 33 11.11 -12.64 -7.00
CA ASP A 33 10.60 -13.54 -5.97
C ASP A 33 9.13 -13.95 -6.25
N ALA A 34 8.84 -14.19 -7.52
CA ALA A 34 7.52 -14.56 -8.01
C ALA A 34 6.42 -13.53 -7.64
N GLY A 35 6.72 -12.24 -7.74
CA GLY A 35 5.76 -11.17 -7.52
C GLY A 35 5.41 -10.88 -6.06
N LYS A 36 6.18 -11.40 -5.10
CA LYS A 36 5.99 -11.12 -3.68
C LYS A 36 6.43 -9.70 -3.33
N THR A 37 7.58 -9.27 -3.87
CA THR A 37 8.11 -7.93 -3.61
C THR A 37 8.60 -7.24 -4.89
N TYR A 38 8.60 -5.90 -4.87
CA TYR A 38 9.10 -5.03 -5.94
C TYR A 38 10.17 -4.09 -5.37
N PRO A 39 11.37 -4.60 -5.01
CA PRO A 39 12.37 -3.84 -4.28
C PRO A 39 13.05 -2.79 -5.16
N HIS A 40 13.44 -1.68 -4.56
CA HIS A 40 14.15 -0.57 -5.23
C HIS A 40 15.42 -1.01 -5.97
N LYS A 41 16.18 -1.98 -5.44
CA LYS A 41 17.39 -2.52 -6.08
C LYS A 41 17.13 -3.16 -7.46
N HIS A 42 15.90 -3.55 -7.75
CA HIS A 42 15.49 -4.11 -9.04
C HIS A 42 14.77 -3.07 -9.92
N GLU A 43 14.88 -1.79 -9.60
CA GLU A 43 14.32 -0.71 -10.43
C GLU A 43 15.17 -0.51 -11.69
N ARG A 44 14.48 -0.35 -12.85
CA ARG A 44 15.08 -0.19 -14.17
C ARG A 44 14.39 0.95 -14.92
N ALA A 45 14.97 1.38 -16.03
CA ALA A 45 14.27 2.22 -17.00
C ALA A 45 13.03 1.47 -17.53
N LEU A 46 11.91 2.16 -17.63
CA LEU A 46 10.73 1.65 -18.32
C LEU A 46 10.97 1.73 -19.83
N THR A 47 10.77 0.63 -20.52
CA THR A 47 10.87 0.51 -21.98
C THR A 47 9.59 -0.08 -22.54
N GLU A 48 9.39 0.04 -23.85
CA GLU A 48 8.27 -0.59 -24.56
C GLU A 48 8.42 -2.13 -24.65
N ALA A 49 9.62 -2.68 -24.44
CA ALA A 49 9.85 -4.11 -24.45
C ALA A 49 9.16 -4.78 -23.25
N LEU A 50 8.42 -5.84 -23.54
CA LEU A 50 7.73 -6.63 -22.51
C LEU A 50 8.74 -7.20 -21.50
N PRO A 51 8.59 -6.95 -20.19
CA PRO A 51 9.47 -7.52 -19.19
C PRO A 51 9.34 -9.05 -19.11
N THR A 52 10.44 -9.73 -18.81
CA THR A 52 10.45 -11.19 -18.59
C THR A 52 10.02 -11.59 -17.18
N PHE A 53 10.02 -10.65 -16.23
CA PHE A 53 9.61 -10.85 -14.85
C PHE A 53 8.35 -10.03 -14.53
N PRO A 54 7.57 -10.39 -13.50
CA PRO A 54 6.53 -9.52 -12.98
C PRO A 54 7.05 -8.11 -12.76
N ALA A 55 6.39 -7.13 -13.36
CA ALA A 55 6.85 -5.76 -13.42
C ALA A 55 5.76 -4.78 -12.96
N ALA A 56 6.14 -3.83 -12.12
CA ALA A 56 5.25 -2.79 -11.62
C ALA A 56 5.82 -1.41 -11.95
N VAL A 57 5.04 -0.57 -12.62
CA VAL A 57 5.40 0.81 -12.91
C VAL A 57 5.31 1.66 -11.66
N ARG A 58 6.10 2.72 -11.59
CA ARG A 58 6.03 3.69 -10.50
C ARG A 58 4.79 4.55 -10.66
N ILE A 59 3.99 4.67 -9.59
CA ILE A 59 2.77 5.50 -9.58
C ILE A 59 3.13 6.98 -9.52
N PHE A 60 4.08 7.35 -8.65
CA PHE A 60 4.44 8.74 -8.43
C PHE A 60 5.75 9.12 -9.13
N GLY A 61 5.76 10.31 -9.71
CA GLY A 61 6.93 10.97 -10.25
C GLY A 61 7.92 11.42 -9.17
N LYS A 62 9.09 11.91 -9.61
CA LYS A 62 10.08 12.51 -8.69
C LYS A 62 9.57 13.79 -8.02
N ASP A 63 8.62 14.46 -8.66
CA ASP A 63 7.92 15.65 -8.17
C ASP A 63 6.82 15.33 -7.13
N GLY A 64 6.62 14.05 -6.82
CA GLY A 64 5.60 13.61 -5.87
C GLY A 64 4.17 13.60 -6.43
N THR A 65 4.00 13.68 -7.76
CA THR A 65 2.69 13.68 -8.40
C THR A 65 2.45 12.43 -9.25
N CYS A 66 1.19 12.12 -9.56
CA CYS A 66 0.81 11.04 -10.48
C CYS A 66 -0.17 11.56 -11.55
N ALA A 67 -0.16 10.92 -12.71
CA ALA A 67 -1.05 11.22 -13.84
C ALA A 67 -2.20 10.21 -13.98
N ALA A 68 -2.29 9.25 -13.07
CA ALA A 68 -3.38 8.29 -13.01
C ALA A 68 -3.59 7.82 -11.58
N ILE A 69 -4.83 7.52 -11.22
CA ILE A 69 -5.17 6.79 -9.99
C ILE A 69 -5.22 5.29 -10.34
N PHE A 70 -4.64 4.48 -9.47
CA PHE A 70 -4.55 3.04 -9.60
C PHE A 70 -5.35 2.39 -8.48
N LEU A 71 -6.36 1.60 -8.80
CA LEU A 71 -7.16 0.86 -7.85
C LEU A 71 -6.87 -0.63 -8.01
N ASP A 72 -6.36 -1.28 -6.97
CA ASP A 72 -6.01 -2.71 -6.92
C ASP A 72 -7.06 -3.45 -6.08
N PHE A 73 -7.92 -4.23 -6.73
CA PHE A 73 -8.91 -5.07 -6.07
C PHE A 73 -8.37 -6.49 -5.92
N ASP A 74 -7.94 -6.85 -4.71
CA ASP A 74 -7.26 -8.11 -4.43
C ASP A 74 -8.23 -9.20 -3.93
N SER A 75 -8.26 -10.32 -4.65
CA SER A 75 -9.06 -11.50 -4.30
C SER A 75 -8.60 -12.19 -3.01
N SER A 76 -7.39 -11.93 -2.52
CA SER A 76 -6.89 -12.51 -1.26
C SER A 76 -7.59 -11.97 -0.02
N VAL A 77 -8.26 -10.81 -0.11
CA VAL A 77 -8.91 -10.16 1.03
C VAL A 77 -10.27 -10.80 1.35
N ALA A 78 -11.09 -11.06 0.32
CA ALA A 78 -12.47 -11.53 0.52
C ALA A 78 -12.95 -12.50 -0.57
N GLY A 79 -12.09 -12.90 -1.51
CA GLY A 79 -12.44 -13.80 -2.62
C GLY A 79 -12.88 -13.06 -3.89
N VAL A 80 -12.99 -13.83 -4.98
CA VAL A 80 -13.24 -13.30 -6.34
C VAL A 80 -14.63 -12.68 -6.46
N ASP A 81 -15.65 -13.25 -5.82
CA ASP A 81 -17.02 -12.73 -5.90
C ASP A 81 -17.13 -11.33 -5.30
N TRP A 82 -16.41 -11.06 -4.20
CA TRP A 82 -16.33 -9.74 -3.61
C TRP A 82 -15.57 -8.75 -4.49
N VAL A 83 -14.49 -9.19 -5.15
CA VAL A 83 -13.78 -8.37 -6.15
C VAL A 83 -14.74 -7.96 -7.27
N GLN A 84 -15.53 -8.90 -7.80
CA GLN A 84 -16.50 -8.60 -8.85
C GLN A 84 -17.59 -7.63 -8.39
N ALA A 85 -18.07 -7.76 -7.15
CA ALA A 85 -19.07 -6.87 -6.57
C ALA A 85 -18.51 -5.44 -6.41
N ASP A 86 -17.32 -5.31 -5.80
CA ASP A 86 -16.65 -4.03 -5.58
C ASP A 86 -16.31 -3.34 -6.90
N VAL A 87 -15.82 -4.10 -7.91
CA VAL A 87 -15.50 -3.54 -9.23
C VAL A 87 -16.74 -3.05 -9.95
N ARG A 88 -17.86 -3.79 -9.94
CA ARG A 88 -19.13 -3.28 -10.48
C ARG A 88 -19.60 -2.02 -9.79
N SER A 89 -19.44 -1.96 -8.48
CA SER A 89 -19.81 -0.78 -7.69
C SER A 89 -18.94 0.43 -8.02
N VAL A 90 -17.61 0.25 -8.13
CA VAL A 90 -16.71 1.34 -8.55
C VAL A 90 -16.96 1.79 -9.98
N GLN A 91 -17.26 0.87 -10.90
CA GLN A 91 -17.66 1.21 -12.29
C GLN A 91 -18.91 2.08 -12.32
N THR A 92 -19.92 1.72 -11.52
CA THR A 92 -21.14 2.52 -11.38
C THR A 92 -20.84 3.91 -10.85
N TRP A 93 -19.99 4.00 -9.83
CA TRP A 93 -19.54 5.27 -9.28
C TRP A 93 -18.75 6.11 -10.30
N LEU A 94 -17.79 5.51 -11.00
CA LEU A 94 -17.01 6.21 -12.04
C LEU A 94 -17.92 6.73 -13.17
N HIS A 95 -18.90 5.92 -13.56
CA HIS A 95 -19.89 6.34 -14.56
C HIS A 95 -20.73 7.53 -14.06
N SER A 96 -21.18 7.51 -12.80
CA SER A 96 -21.99 8.61 -12.23
C SER A 96 -21.28 9.95 -12.17
N VAL A 97 -19.95 9.94 -11.99
CA VAL A 97 -19.12 11.16 -12.02
C VAL A 97 -18.59 11.50 -13.43
N GLY A 98 -18.98 10.73 -14.46
CA GLY A 98 -18.57 10.92 -15.85
C GLY A 98 -17.12 10.55 -16.14
N ALA A 99 -16.47 9.77 -15.29
CA ALA A 99 -15.08 9.36 -15.46
C ALA A 99 -14.94 8.26 -16.51
N ARG A 100 -13.80 8.24 -17.19
CA ARG A 100 -13.35 7.15 -18.06
C ARG A 100 -12.20 6.42 -17.37
N TRP A 101 -12.17 5.09 -17.51
CA TRP A 101 -11.18 4.23 -16.88
C TRP A 101 -10.73 3.10 -17.80
N ILE A 102 -9.58 2.54 -17.48
CA ILE A 102 -9.05 1.31 -18.08
C ILE A 102 -9.14 0.23 -17.01
N GLU A 103 -9.45 -0.99 -17.41
CA GLU A 103 -9.55 -2.13 -16.49
C GLU A 103 -8.80 -3.32 -17.01
N ASP A 104 -8.16 -4.09 -16.11
CA ASP A 104 -7.55 -5.37 -16.43
C ASP A 104 -7.92 -6.47 -15.42
N TYR A 105 -7.69 -7.70 -15.86
CA TYR A 105 -7.83 -8.90 -15.07
C TYR A 105 -6.46 -9.41 -14.65
N SER A 106 -6.34 -9.76 -13.39
CA SER A 106 -5.20 -10.52 -12.89
C SER A 106 -5.49 -12.02 -12.95
N PRO A 107 -4.52 -12.89 -13.34
CA PRO A 107 -4.72 -14.35 -13.43
C PRO A 107 -5.19 -15.03 -12.14
N ASN A 108 -5.11 -14.36 -10.99
CA ASN A 108 -5.60 -14.84 -9.70
C ASN A 108 -7.00 -14.34 -9.31
N GLY A 109 -7.73 -13.72 -10.24
CA GLY A 109 -9.08 -13.20 -10.02
C GLY A 109 -9.15 -11.80 -9.41
N GLY A 110 -8.01 -11.14 -9.20
CA GLY A 110 -7.97 -9.71 -8.88
C GLY A 110 -8.26 -8.84 -10.10
N ARG A 111 -8.57 -7.57 -9.87
CA ARG A 111 -8.85 -6.57 -10.90
C ARG A 111 -8.11 -5.28 -10.61
N HIS A 112 -7.63 -4.64 -11.65
CA HIS A 112 -7.10 -3.29 -11.53
C HIS A 112 -7.95 -2.32 -12.34
N VAL A 113 -8.15 -1.13 -11.79
CA VAL A 113 -8.81 -0.02 -12.46
C VAL A 113 -7.86 1.17 -12.48
N TYR A 114 -7.63 1.73 -13.67
CA TYR A 114 -6.75 2.88 -13.89
C TYR A 114 -7.59 4.06 -14.35
N ILE A 115 -7.46 5.19 -13.69
CA ILE A 115 -8.17 6.42 -13.98
C ILE A 115 -7.13 7.46 -14.43
N PRO A 116 -6.83 7.58 -15.74
CA PRO A 116 -5.90 8.58 -16.25
C PRO A 116 -6.45 10.00 -16.03
N LEU A 117 -5.59 10.93 -15.62
CA LEU A 117 -5.94 12.31 -15.30
C LEU A 117 -5.12 13.28 -16.20
N GLU A 118 -5.78 14.28 -16.75
CA GLU A 118 -5.13 15.32 -17.53
C GLU A 118 -4.18 16.16 -16.65
N GLN A 119 -4.66 16.57 -15.49
CA GLN A 119 -3.83 17.22 -14.48
C GLN A 119 -3.14 16.20 -13.58
N ARG A 120 -1.88 16.42 -13.29
CA ARG A 120 -1.18 15.64 -12.28
C ARG A 120 -1.68 16.00 -10.89
N VAL A 121 -1.91 15.01 -10.04
CA VAL A 121 -2.34 15.19 -8.66
C VAL A 121 -1.23 14.79 -7.70
N THR A 122 -1.19 15.44 -6.53
CA THR A 122 -0.16 15.17 -5.52
C THR A 122 -0.35 13.81 -4.87
N PHE A 123 0.72 13.28 -4.27
CA PHE A 123 0.67 12.05 -3.47
C PHE A 123 -0.41 12.13 -2.37
N SER A 124 -0.53 13.28 -1.71
CA SER A 124 -1.51 13.48 -0.64
C SER A 124 -2.94 13.38 -1.15
N GLU A 125 -3.25 14.04 -2.26
CA GLU A 125 -4.57 14.01 -2.89
C GLU A 125 -4.94 12.62 -3.40
N ALA A 126 -4.03 11.95 -4.11
CA ALA A 126 -4.24 10.59 -4.61
C ALA A 126 -4.45 9.58 -3.47
N ARG A 127 -3.65 9.69 -2.42
CA ARG A 127 -3.77 8.86 -1.22
C ARG A 127 -5.11 9.06 -0.52
N ASP A 128 -5.52 10.31 -0.33
CA ASP A 128 -6.78 10.64 0.32
C ASP A 128 -7.98 10.04 -0.42
N LEU A 129 -8.01 10.15 -1.74
CA LEU A 129 -9.05 9.59 -2.58
C LEU A 129 -9.07 8.06 -2.50
N VAL A 130 -7.91 7.38 -2.60
CA VAL A 130 -7.85 5.91 -2.54
C VAL A 130 -8.17 5.39 -1.14
N GLU A 131 -7.76 6.08 -0.08
CA GLU A 131 -8.14 5.73 1.30
C GLU A 131 -9.65 5.90 1.51
N ALA A 132 -10.27 6.96 0.97
CA ALA A 132 -11.71 7.18 1.01
C ALA A 132 -12.48 6.07 0.27
N LEU A 133 -12.06 5.72 -0.95
CA LEU A 133 -12.62 4.58 -1.70
C LEU A 133 -12.46 3.26 -0.94
N GLY A 134 -11.36 3.06 -0.23
CA GLY A 134 -11.14 1.89 0.63
C GLY A 134 -12.09 1.78 1.84
N THR A 135 -12.88 2.80 2.14
CA THR A 135 -13.99 2.71 3.12
C THR A 135 -15.27 2.15 2.49
N ARG A 136 -15.44 2.33 1.17
CA ARG A 136 -16.58 1.84 0.39
C ARG A 136 -16.37 0.43 -0.15
N TYR A 137 -15.11 0.09 -0.53
CA TYR A 137 -14.78 -1.15 -1.24
C TYR A 137 -13.85 -2.03 -0.41
N ARG A 138 -14.36 -3.17 0.01
CA ARG A 138 -13.69 -4.08 0.94
C ARG A 138 -12.41 -4.69 0.36
N THR A 139 -12.40 -4.99 -0.94
CA THR A 139 -11.28 -5.67 -1.60
C THR A 139 -10.22 -4.72 -2.15
N LEU A 140 -10.43 -3.40 -2.01
CA LEU A 140 -9.48 -2.40 -2.49
C LEU A 140 -8.21 -2.37 -1.62
N ASP A 141 -7.08 -2.79 -2.20
CA ASP A 141 -5.76 -2.62 -1.59
C ASP A 141 -5.26 -1.18 -1.78
N LYS A 142 -5.09 -0.48 -0.68
CA LYS A 142 -4.62 0.92 -0.65
C LYS A 142 -3.11 1.04 -0.72
N THR A 143 -2.39 -0.06 -0.51
CA THR A 143 -0.92 -0.10 -0.38
C THR A 143 -0.17 0.62 -1.51
N PRO A 144 -0.58 0.48 -2.80
CA PRO A 144 0.09 1.18 -3.90
C PRO A 144 0.17 2.71 -3.74
N HIS A 145 -0.83 3.32 -3.09
CA HIS A 145 -0.90 4.78 -2.86
C HIS A 145 -0.46 5.24 -1.47
N GLN A 146 -0.08 4.33 -0.58
CA GLN A 146 0.32 4.70 0.79
C GLN A 146 1.79 5.10 0.93
N ASN A 147 2.61 4.92 -0.12
CA ASN A 147 4.02 5.22 -0.05
C ASN A 147 4.52 5.93 -1.31
N LEU A 148 4.90 7.20 -1.16
CA LEU A 148 5.44 8.02 -2.24
C LEU A 148 6.67 7.39 -2.93
N LEU A 149 7.59 6.83 -2.13
CA LEU A 149 8.86 6.30 -2.64
C LEU A 149 8.75 4.85 -3.12
N HIS A 150 7.72 4.12 -2.69
CA HIS A 150 7.59 2.69 -3.00
C HIS A 150 6.32 2.34 -3.77
N GLY A 151 5.39 3.28 -3.93
CA GLY A 151 4.16 3.06 -4.69
C GLY A 151 4.45 2.61 -6.11
N CYS A 152 4.01 1.39 -6.43
CA CYS A 152 4.11 0.82 -7.76
C CYS A 152 2.98 -0.20 -7.97
N MET A 153 2.57 -0.39 -9.22
CA MET A 153 1.51 -1.32 -9.58
C MET A 153 1.78 -1.92 -10.95
N ARG A 154 1.34 -3.16 -11.16
CA ARG A 154 1.37 -3.80 -12.48
C ARG A 154 0.39 -3.07 -13.39
N THR A 155 0.69 -3.05 -14.68
CA THR A 155 -0.17 -2.49 -15.73
C THR A 155 -0.54 -3.55 -16.74
N PRO A 156 -1.53 -3.33 -17.62
CA PRO A 156 -1.88 -4.27 -18.67
C PRO A 156 -0.64 -4.74 -19.45
N GLY A 157 -0.59 -6.03 -19.75
CA GLY A 157 0.56 -6.69 -20.39
C GLY A 157 1.64 -7.16 -19.42
N SER A 158 1.70 -6.68 -18.18
CA SER A 158 2.73 -7.13 -17.22
C SER A 158 2.62 -8.63 -16.93
N PRO A 159 3.75 -9.38 -16.93
CA PRO A 159 3.75 -10.78 -16.51
C PRO A 159 3.25 -10.94 -15.08
N HIS A 160 2.53 -12.04 -14.83
CA HIS A 160 2.00 -12.36 -13.51
C HIS A 160 2.79 -13.48 -12.83
N LYS A 161 2.86 -13.42 -11.49
CA LYS A 161 3.61 -14.38 -10.65
C LYS A 161 3.16 -15.85 -10.76
N ARG A 162 1.91 -16.09 -11.18
CA ARG A 162 1.34 -17.43 -11.37
C ARG A 162 1.30 -17.87 -12.83
N GLY A 163 2.06 -17.21 -13.70
CA GLY A 163 1.97 -17.36 -15.15
C GLY A 163 0.88 -16.46 -15.75
N GLY A 164 0.90 -16.29 -17.08
CA GLY A 164 0.02 -15.38 -17.78
C GLY A 164 0.40 -13.90 -17.57
N TYR A 165 -0.52 -13.04 -17.92
CA TYR A 165 -0.32 -11.59 -17.96
C TYR A 165 -1.52 -10.86 -17.34
N GLN A 166 -1.36 -9.59 -17.05
CA GLN A 166 -2.48 -8.69 -16.77
C GLN A 166 -3.23 -8.43 -18.08
N GLU A 167 -4.45 -8.94 -18.21
CA GLU A 167 -5.25 -8.91 -19.44
C GLU A 167 -6.29 -7.79 -19.39
N LEU A 168 -6.35 -6.98 -20.47
CA LEU A 168 -7.36 -5.92 -20.57
C LEU A 168 -8.78 -6.49 -20.56
N ALA A 169 -9.66 -5.84 -19.81
CA ALA A 169 -11.11 -6.09 -19.81
C ALA A 169 -11.83 -5.40 -20.99
N MET A 170 -11.08 -4.73 -21.86
CA MET A 170 -11.58 -3.99 -23.03
C MET A 170 -10.58 -4.10 -24.18
N SER A 171 -10.96 -3.64 -25.38
CA SER A 171 -10.01 -3.61 -26.50
C SER A 171 -8.84 -2.66 -26.21
N LEU A 172 -7.64 -3.00 -26.72
CA LEU A 172 -6.45 -2.18 -26.57
C LEU A 172 -6.64 -0.80 -27.22
N ASN A 173 -7.37 -0.71 -28.33
CA ASN A 173 -7.70 0.56 -28.98
C ASN A 173 -8.48 1.49 -28.02
N MET A 174 -9.48 0.96 -27.33
CA MET A 174 -10.29 1.72 -26.37
C MET A 174 -9.44 2.13 -25.16
N ALA A 175 -8.66 1.23 -24.59
CA ALA A 175 -7.79 1.52 -23.47
C ALA A 175 -6.74 2.59 -23.82
N TYR A 176 -6.14 2.48 -25.00
CA TYR A 176 -5.19 3.48 -25.49
C TYR A 176 -5.83 4.85 -25.74
N ASP A 177 -7.05 4.88 -26.27
CA ASP A 177 -7.81 6.12 -26.46
C ASP A 177 -8.08 6.81 -25.11
N ILE A 178 -8.51 6.05 -24.09
CA ILE A 178 -8.73 6.57 -22.73
C ILE A 178 -7.42 7.11 -22.14
N ALA A 179 -6.31 6.37 -22.29
CA ALA A 179 -5.01 6.79 -21.78
C ALA A 179 -4.50 8.09 -22.45
N ARG A 180 -4.75 8.26 -23.76
CA ARG A 180 -4.32 9.42 -24.54
C ARG A 180 -5.22 10.64 -24.41
N ARG A 181 -6.47 10.43 -24.03
CA ARG A 181 -7.48 11.47 -23.73
C ARG A 181 -7.94 11.31 -22.29
N PRO A 182 -7.08 11.60 -21.31
CA PRO A 182 -7.35 11.38 -19.90
C PRO A 182 -8.52 12.25 -19.41
N ASN A 183 -8.99 11.96 -18.21
CA ASN A 183 -10.08 12.68 -17.57
C ASN A 183 -9.68 14.13 -17.29
N PRO A 184 -10.50 15.12 -17.67
CA PRO A 184 -10.23 16.54 -17.40
C PRO A 184 -10.34 16.87 -15.92
N ALA A 185 -9.81 18.03 -15.52
CA ALA A 185 -9.81 18.50 -14.13
C ALA A 185 -11.20 18.50 -13.46
N ALA A 186 -12.26 18.75 -14.26
CA ALA A 186 -13.64 18.73 -13.76
C ALA A 186 -14.05 17.34 -13.21
N ILE A 187 -13.59 16.25 -13.83
CA ILE A 187 -13.87 14.89 -13.34
C ILE A 187 -13.12 14.62 -12.03
N TRP A 188 -11.87 15.07 -11.91
CA TRP A 188 -11.14 14.99 -10.64
C TRP A 188 -11.87 15.75 -9.52
N ALA A 189 -12.36 16.95 -9.81
CA ALA A 189 -13.16 17.73 -8.87
C ALA A 189 -14.46 17.03 -8.49
N ALA A 190 -15.17 16.42 -9.45
CA ALA A 190 -16.41 15.67 -9.19
C ALA A 190 -16.17 14.44 -8.30
N MET A 191 -15.11 13.67 -8.55
CA MET A 191 -14.71 12.54 -7.69
C MET A 191 -14.43 12.98 -6.25
N ASN A 192 -13.69 14.07 -6.06
CA ASN A 192 -13.38 14.59 -4.73
C ASN A 192 -14.61 15.17 -4.02
N ALA A 193 -15.53 15.80 -4.75
CA ALA A 193 -16.77 16.32 -4.20
C ALA A 193 -17.69 15.21 -3.70
N ASP A 194 -17.82 14.12 -4.46
CA ASP A 194 -18.61 12.96 -4.07
C ASP A 194 -18.04 12.23 -2.84
N LEU A 195 -16.72 12.22 -2.69
CA LEU A 195 -16.02 11.56 -1.59
C LEU A 195 -15.63 12.51 -0.45
N ALA A 196 -16.13 13.76 -0.42
CA ALA A 196 -15.65 14.79 0.51
C ALA A 196 -15.77 14.37 1.99
N GLY A 197 -16.86 13.67 2.33
CA GLY A 197 -17.07 13.16 3.69
C GLY A 197 -16.05 12.10 4.09
N GLU A 198 -15.85 11.09 3.25
CA GLU A 198 -14.91 10.01 3.49
C GLU A 198 -13.46 10.52 3.49
N ILE A 199 -13.12 11.44 2.58
CA ILE A 199 -11.80 12.10 2.54
C ILE A 199 -11.55 12.84 3.87
N SER A 200 -12.52 13.58 4.37
CA SER A 200 -12.40 14.26 5.66
C SER A 200 -12.20 13.27 6.81
N ALA A 201 -12.96 12.18 6.81
CA ALA A 201 -12.86 11.13 7.83
C ALA A 201 -11.50 10.42 7.83
N VAL A 202 -10.99 10.02 6.65
CA VAL A 202 -9.67 9.34 6.58
C VAL A 202 -8.51 10.29 6.91
N ARG A 203 -8.62 11.58 6.60
CA ARG A 203 -7.66 12.61 7.04
C ARG A 203 -7.65 12.75 8.56
N ALA A 204 -8.82 12.82 9.20
CA ALA A 204 -8.94 12.90 10.65
C ALA A 204 -8.33 11.67 11.33
N LEU A 205 -8.69 10.45 10.87
CA LEU A 205 -8.11 9.20 11.38
C LEU A 205 -6.59 9.14 11.23
N ARG A 206 -6.06 9.66 10.14
CA ARG A 206 -4.59 9.70 9.91
C ARG A 206 -3.91 10.68 10.85
N LEU A 207 -4.52 11.85 11.10
CA LEU A 207 -4.00 12.81 12.08
C LEU A 207 -3.97 12.20 13.48
N GLU A 208 -5.01 11.49 13.90
CA GLU A 208 -5.02 10.76 15.16
C GLU A 208 -3.92 9.68 15.22
N GLN A 209 -3.68 8.96 14.12
CA GLN A 209 -2.63 7.94 14.02
C GLN A 209 -1.21 8.54 13.98
N THR A 210 -1.05 9.77 13.50
CA THR A 210 0.24 10.48 13.48
C THR A 210 0.53 11.16 14.81
N PHE A 211 -0.48 11.38 15.67
CA PHE A 211 -0.26 11.85 17.02
C PHE A 211 0.62 10.83 17.76
N THR A 212 1.84 11.24 18.08
CA THR A 212 2.79 10.46 18.87
C THR A 212 2.84 11.10 20.24
N PRO A 213 2.16 10.56 21.26
CA PRO A 213 2.13 11.16 22.58
C PRO A 213 3.54 11.30 23.15
N ALA A 214 3.77 12.27 24.02
CA ALA A 214 4.97 12.29 24.84
C ALA A 214 5.07 10.98 25.64
N ALA A 215 6.28 10.60 26.06
CA ALA A 215 6.44 9.32 26.75
C ALA A 215 5.64 9.27 28.08
N GLU A 216 5.51 10.42 28.72
CA GLU A 216 4.72 10.58 29.97
C GLU A 216 3.21 10.46 29.73
N ASP A 217 2.72 10.85 28.53
CA ASP A 217 1.30 10.81 28.14
C ASP A 217 0.93 9.54 27.39
N ALA A 218 1.88 8.62 27.22
CA ALA A 218 1.64 7.39 26.45
C ALA A 218 0.63 6.48 27.18
N PRO A 219 -0.37 5.92 26.44
CA PRO A 219 -1.34 5.06 27.05
C PRO A 219 -0.68 3.81 27.66
N LYS A 220 -1.14 3.42 28.86
CA LYS A 220 -0.70 2.24 29.59
C LYS A 220 -1.78 1.16 29.51
N LEU A 221 -1.37 -0.10 29.50
CA LEU A 221 -2.32 -1.21 29.63
C LEU A 221 -2.86 -1.26 31.07
N GLN A 222 -4.16 -1.14 31.24
CA GLN A 222 -4.79 -1.10 32.58
C GLN A 222 -4.55 -2.37 33.42
N HIS A 223 -4.49 -3.54 32.76
CA HIS A 223 -4.28 -4.82 33.41
C HIS A 223 -3.15 -5.59 32.72
N PRO A 224 -1.89 -5.37 33.11
CA PRO A 224 -0.76 -6.08 32.51
C PRO A 224 -0.80 -7.58 32.88
N ALA A 225 -0.33 -8.42 31.97
CA ALA A 225 -0.30 -9.88 32.15
C ALA A 225 0.93 -10.39 32.95
N GLY A 226 1.74 -9.50 33.50
CA GLY A 226 2.87 -9.87 34.34
C GLY A 226 4.23 -9.75 33.66
N ARG A 227 4.94 -10.84 33.35
CA ARG A 227 6.32 -10.78 32.85
C ARG A 227 6.39 -10.92 31.32
N MET A 228 7.27 -10.12 30.72
CA MET A 228 7.68 -10.31 29.33
C MET A 228 8.31 -11.69 29.15
N SER A 229 7.92 -12.45 28.10
CA SER A 229 8.46 -13.79 27.87
C SER A 229 9.98 -13.77 27.66
N ARG A 230 10.66 -14.83 28.05
CA ARG A 230 12.12 -14.97 27.89
C ARG A 230 12.56 -14.84 26.43
N VAL A 231 11.74 -15.36 25.50
CA VAL A 231 12.00 -15.26 24.05
C VAL A 231 11.97 -13.81 23.60
N MET A 232 10.96 -13.05 24.01
CA MET A 232 10.87 -11.62 23.63
C MET A 232 11.98 -10.78 24.27
N GLN A 233 12.38 -11.10 25.50
CA GLN A 233 13.54 -10.46 26.16
C GLN A 233 14.83 -10.74 25.37
N LEU A 234 15.05 -11.99 24.95
CA LEU A 234 16.20 -12.36 24.15
C LEU A 234 16.20 -11.65 22.79
N MET A 235 15.04 -11.59 22.10
CA MET A 235 14.90 -10.85 20.86
C MET A 235 15.20 -9.35 21.03
N ALA A 236 14.73 -8.75 22.13
CA ALA A 236 15.02 -7.35 22.44
C ALA A 236 16.51 -7.10 22.68
N GLN A 237 17.21 -8.07 23.27
CA GLN A 237 18.65 -7.99 23.54
C GLN A 237 19.52 -8.28 22.32
N THR A 238 19.16 -9.27 21.51
CA THR A 238 20.04 -9.79 20.44
C THR A 238 19.63 -9.38 19.03
N GLY A 239 18.34 -9.03 18.79
CA GLY A 239 17.78 -8.83 17.47
C GLY A 239 17.55 -10.12 16.68
N LEU A 240 17.86 -11.28 17.26
CA LEU A 240 17.63 -12.57 16.62
C LEU A 240 16.21 -13.06 16.90
N TYR A 241 15.53 -13.55 15.85
CA TYR A 241 14.19 -14.11 15.94
C TYR A 241 14.01 -15.32 15.02
N TYR A 242 12.98 -16.12 15.29
CA TYR A 242 12.66 -17.31 14.51
C TYR A 242 11.85 -16.91 13.26
N SER A 243 12.39 -17.11 12.05
CA SER A 243 11.74 -16.76 10.77
C SER A 243 10.45 -17.54 10.48
N ASN A 244 10.25 -18.70 11.10
CA ASN A 244 9.02 -19.47 11.03
C ASN A 244 7.89 -18.88 11.90
N ARG A 245 8.23 -18.01 12.86
CA ARG A 245 7.27 -17.36 13.77
C ARG A 245 7.01 -15.89 13.43
N TYR A 246 8.00 -15.21 12.89
CA TYR A 246 7.92 -13.79 12.52
C TYR A 246 8.38 -13.63 11.07
N ALA A 247 7.47 -13.15 10.21
CA ALA A 247 7.73 -13.07 8.78
C ALA A 247 8.70 -11.93 8.41
N SER A 248 8.91 -10.96 9.30
CA SER A 248 9.75 -9.78 9.05
C SER A 248 10.30 -9.17 10.34
N ASP A 249 11.33 -8.31 10.18
CA ASP A 249 11.83 -7.44 11.26
C ASP A 249 10.73 -6.59 11.88
N SER A 250 9.73 -6.18 11.09
CA SER A 250 8.59 -5.40 11.58
C SER A 250 7.71 -6.21 12.51
N ASP A 251 7.45 -7.48 12.18
CA ASP A 251 6.65 -8.38 13.02
C ASP A 251 7.37 -8.70 14.32
N ALA A 252 8.67 -9.01 14.23
CA ALA A 252 9.52 -9.26 15.40
C ALA A 252 9.57 -8.05 16.34
N ARG A 253 9.78 -6.86 15.79
CA ARG A 253 9.79 -5.59 16.51
C ARG A 253 8.46 -5.32 17.20
N GLN A 254 7.33 -5.43 16.46
CA GLN A 254 5.99 -5.23 17.02
C GLN A 254 5.69 -6.23 18.14
N ALA A 255 6.12 -7.49 18.00
CA ALA A 255 5.95 -8.51 19.04
C ALA A 255 6.73 -8.15 20.33
N ILE A 256 7.95 -7.63 20.24
CA ILE A 256 8.73 -7.17 21.38
C ILE A 256 7.99 -6.03 22.11
N VAL A 257 7.53 -5.03 21.37
CA VAL A 257 6.83 -3.86 21.94
C VAL A 257 5.50 -4.28 22.56
N THR A 258 4.74 -5.18 21.90
CA THR A 258 3.50 -5.74 22.42
C THR A 258 3.74 -6.55 23.70
N GLY A 259 4.79 -7.36 23.71
CA GLY A 259 5.18 -8.13 24.91
C GLY A 259 5.62 -7.25 26.08
N ALA A 260 6.30 -6.14 25.81
CA ALA A 260 6.67 -5.14 26.82
C ALA A 260 5.44 -4.47 27.42
N ALA A 261 4.50 -4.01 26.58
CA ALA A 261 3.23 -3.43 27.04
C ALA A 261 2.38 -4.43 27.83
N ALA A 262 2.26 -5.68 27.36
CA ALA A 262 1.55 -6.75 28.05
C ALA A 262 2.17 -7.09 29.42
N ALA A 263 3.49 -6.93 29.54
CA ALA A 263 4.22 -7.14 30.81
C ALA A 263 4.11 -5.95 31.78
N GLY A 264 3.42 -4.87 31.41
CA GLY A 264 3.25 -3.69 32.25
C GLY A 264 4.44 -2.73 32.26
N LEU A 265 5.38 -2.85 31.32
CA LEU A 265 6.39 -1.83 31.14
C LEU A 265 5.73 -0.54 30.62
N GLU A 266 6.36 0.58 30.91
CA GLU A 266 5.97 1.88 30.36
C GLU A 266 6.77 2.18 29.08
N LEU A 267 6.22 3.04 28.21
CA LEU A 267 6.93 3.48 27.01
C LEU A 267 8.28 4.11 27.36
N THR A 268 8.33 4.92 28.41
CA THR A 268 9.58 5.52 28.95
C THR A 268 10.65 4.48 29.26
N ASP A 269 10.26 3.33 29.83
CA ASP A 269 11.19 2.24 30.12
C ASP A 269 11.72 1.59 28.84
N VAL A 270 10.85 1.39 27.84
CA VAL A 270 11.23 0.81 26.55
C VAL A 270 12.14 1.78 25.77
N GLU A 271 11.81 3.06 25.74
CA GLU A 271 12.64 4.11 25.13
C GLU A 271 14.03 4.13 25.78
N ARG A 272 14.08 4.18 27.11
CA ARG A 272 15.32 4.18 27.86
C ARG A 272 16.18 2.94 27.55
N ARG A 273 15.61 1.74 27.58
CA ARG A 273 16.31 0.48 27.29
C ARG A 273 16.86 0.45 25.87
N MET A 274 16.09 0.93 24.90
CA MET A 274 16.52 1.04 23.51
C MET A 274 17.67 2.04 23.34
N MET A 275 17.56 3.21 23.95
CA MET A 275 18.55 4.30 23.79
C MET A 275 19.82 4.08 24.60
N GLN A 276 19.74 3.46 25.78
CA GLN A 276 20.88 3.17 26.66
C GLN A 276 21.60 1.86 26.31
N GLY A 277 21.20 1.16 25.24
CA GLY A 277 21.85 -0.07 24.78
C GLY A 277 21.55 -1.30 25.63
N THR A 278 20.59 -1.26 26.55
CA THR A 278 20.15 -2.45 27.31
C THR A 278 19.35 -3.41 26.40
N TRP A 279 18.69 -2.87 25.37
CA TRP A 279 18.00 -3.62 24.33
C TRP A 279 18.56 -3.30 22.94
N PRO A 280 19.83 -3.69 22.65
CA PRO A 280 20.45 -3.37 21.38
C PRO A 280 19.79 -4.08 20.19
N GLY A 281 19.16 -5.26 20.41
CA GLY A 281 18.39 -5.94 19.40
C GLY A 281 17.12 -5.14 19.00
N LEU A 282 16.40 -4.56 19.96
CA LEU A 282 15.29 -3.67 19.64
C LEU A 282 15.80 -2.43 18.89
N ALA A 283 16.89 -1.84 19.33
CA ALA A 283 17.50 -0.69 18.66
C ALA A 283 17.88 -0.98 17.19
N SER A 284 18.39 -2.17 16.89
CA SER A 284 18.77 -2.59 15.54
C SER A 284 17.57 -2.62 14.59
N PHE A 285 16.39 -3.02 15.04
CA PHE A 285 15.15 -2.98 14.23
C PHE A 285 14.71 -1.56 13.88
N TYR A 286 15.06 -0.56 14.71
CA TYR A 286 14.80 0.84 14.42
C TYR A 286 15.95 1.52 13.67
N ALA A 287 17.10 0.87 13.48
CA ALA A 287 18.26 1.45 12.79
C ALA A 287 17.99 1.85 11.34
N ARG A 288 16.99 1.25 10.68
CA ARG A 288 16.52 1.62 9.33
C ARG A 288 15.90 3.03 9.25
N TYR A 289 15.49 3.60 10.37
CA TYR A 289 14.99 4.97 10.44
C TYR A 289 16.16 5.92 10.74
N ALA A 290 16.11 7.14 10.18
CA ALA A 290 17.02 8.19 10.60
C ALA A 290 16.91 8.41 12.11
N SER A 291 17.99 8.79 12.78
CA SER A 291 18.06 8.86 14.27
C SER A 291 16.91 9.65 14.89
N ARG A 292 16.54 10.79 14.29
CA ARG A 292 15.40 11.63 14.72
C ARG A 292 14.02 10.95 14.63
N HIS A 293 13.89 9.86 13.87
CA HIS A 293 12.62 9.15 13.64
C HIS A 293 12.52 7.83 14.39
N ARG A 294 13.56 7.38 15.11
CA ARG A 294 13.55 6.09 15.83
C ARG A 294 12.58 6.10 17.00
N VAL A 295 12.65 7.12 17.84
CA VAL A 295 11.75 7.28 18.98
C VAL A 295 10.30 7.49 18.54
N PRO A 296 9.98 8.40 17.60
CA PRO A 296 8.64 8.49 17.03
C PRO A 296 8.10 7.16 16.48
N ALA A 297 8.93 6.35 15.81
CA ALA A 297 8.53 5.04 15.30
C ALA A 297 8.21 4.04 16.44
N LEU A 298 9.02 4.01 17.50
CA LEU A 298 8.76 3.20 18.70
C LEU A 298 7.45 3.61 19.37
N ARG A 299 7.20 4.91 19.54
CA ARG A 299 5.96 5.43 20.16
C ARG A 299 4.73 5.01 19.37
N ARG A 300 4.78 5.05 18.05
CA ARG A 300 3.69 4.57 17.18
C ARG A 300 3.46 3.06 17.37
N ASP A 301 4.54 2.26 17.40
CA ASP A 301 4.43 0.82 17.61
C ASP A 301 3.87 0.49 19.01
N TRP A 302 4.17 1.33 20.02
CA TRP A 302 3.58 1.27 21.36
C TRP A 302 2.07 1.50 21.34
N LEU A 303 1.61 2.57 20.67
CA LEU A 303 0.17 2.83 20.52
C LEU A 303 -0.57 1.66 19.87
N ASN A 304 0.02 1.08 18.82
CA ASN A 304 -0.54 -0.12 18.17
C ASN A 304 -0.61 -1.31 19.12
N ALA A 305 0.44 -1.53 19.92
CA ALA A 305 0.48 -2.60 20.90
C ALA A 305 -0.61 -2.47 21.98
N VAL A 306 -0.76 -1.30 22.58
CA VAL A 306 -1.78 -1.04 23.60
C VAL A 306 -3.19 -1.19 23.02
N ARG A 307 -3.47 -0.64 21.85
CA ARG A 307 -4.75 -0.80 21.14
C ARG A 307 -5.08 -2.27 20.85
N TYR A 308 -4.11 -3.04 20.39
CA TYR A 308 -4.29 -4.49 20.14
C TYR A 308 -4.64 -5.25 21.42
N LEU A 309 -3.89 -5.02 22.50
CA LEU A 309 -4.09 -5.70 23.77
C LEU A 309 -5.41 -5.31 24.46
N SER A 310 -5.86 -4.06 24.28
CA SER A 310 -7.17 -3.61 24.80
C SER A 310 -8.32 -4.32 24.07
N LYS A 311 -8.26 -4.42 22.73
CA LYS A 311 -9.29 -5.11 21.93
C LYS A 311 -9.34 -6.62 22.22
N SER A 312 -8.21 -7.28 22.40
CA SER A 312 -8.15 -8.73 22.65
C SER A 312 -8.83 -9.14 23.96
N LYS A 313 -9.05 -8.22 24.89
CA LYS A 313 -9.74 -8.45 26.15
C LYS A 313 -11.26 -8.23 26.07
N GLU A 314 -11.71 -7.37 25.16
CA GLU A 314 -13.15 -7.14 24.93
C GLU A 314 -13.83 -8.30 24.17
N THR A 315 -13.04 -9.12 23.46
CA THR A 315 -13.52 -10.28 22.67
C THR A 315 -13.32 -11.63 23.36
N GLY A 316 -12.84 -11.65 24.58
CA GLY A 316 -12.46 -12.86 25.32
C GLY A 316 -13.38 -13.23 26.50
N ASP A 317 -14.64 -12.72 26.52
CA ASP A 317 -15.73 -13.17 27.39
C ASP A 317 -16.75 -14.01 26.64
#